data_57c07d0dd6cf461018122c90957d81fa
#
_entry.id   57c07d0dd6cf461018122c90957d81fa
#
_cell.length_a   1.000
_cell.length_b   1.000
_cell.length_c   1.000
_cell.angle_alpha   90.00
_cell.angle_beta   90.00
_cell.angle_gamma   90.00
#
_symmetry.space_group_name_H-M   'P 1'
#
loop_
_entity.id
_entity.type
_entity.pdbx_description
1 polymer ?
#
loop_
_entity_poly.entity_id
_entity_poly.type
_entity_poly.pdbx_seq_one_letter_code
_entity_poly.pdbx_strand_id
1 'polypeptide(L)'
;MKSTYDILKERGFIEQVTDEALIKKLFAAGKVTCYIGFDPTATSLHIGSLVPIMALAHMQANGNKVIALVGGGTGLIGDPSGKTEMRQVLTRDQIDYNAQCLGKQLFQYLDFSDKKALLLNNADWLTKINYIEFLRDVGRHFSVNRMLAAESYKIRLEKGLNFIEFNYMVLQAYDFLHLFQNYGCALQMGGNDQWGNMLAGTELIRKIAGKDAHAVTFPLITTSLGHKMGKTEKGTIWLDGG
;
A
#
# COMPACT_ATOMS: atom_id res chain seq x y z
N MET A 1 13.14 -6.07 25.91
CA MET A 1 11.83 -6.26 25.23
C MET A 1 12.10 -6.66 23.78
N LYS A 2 11.27 -7.53 23.17
CA LYS A 2 11.36 -7.83 21.74
C LYS A 2 11.08 -6.56 20.94
N SER A 3 11.80 -6.35 19.84
CA SER A 3 11.50 -5.24 18.93
C SER A 3 10.17 -5.49 18.20
N THR A 4 9.54 -4.45 17.68
CA THR A 4 8.33 -4.59 16.84
C THR A 4 8.59 -5.47 15.62
N TYR A 5 9.78 -5.39 15.04
CA TYR A 5 10.22 -6.27 13.93
C TYR A 5 10.20 -7.75 14.33
N ASP A 6 10.75 -8.09 15.50
CA ASP A 6 10.81 -9.47 15.97
C ASP A 6 9.41 -10.02 16.26
N ILE A 7 8.50 -9.18 16.80
CA ILE A 7 7.10 -9.54 17.01
C ILE A 7 6.39 -9.83 15.69
N LEU A 8 6.55 -8.98 14.68
CA LEU A 8 5.97 -9.20 13.37
C LEU A 8 6.52 -10.46 12.70
N LYS A 9 7.85 -10.70 12.81
CA LYS A 9 8.51 -11.88 12.25
C LYS A 9 8.03 -13.17 12.92
N GLU A 10 7.96 -13.21 14.24
CA GLU A 10 7.47 -14.35 15.03
C GLU A 10 6.02 -14.70 14.70
N ARG A 11 5.20 -13.69 14.43
CA ARG A 11 3.79 -13.86 14.06
C ARG A 11 3.55 -14.15 12.60
N GLY A 12 4.61 -14.28 11.79
CA GLY A 12 4.50 -14.62 10.38
C GLY A 12 4.06 -13.47 9.47
N PHE A 13 4.17 -12.21 9.91
CA PHE A 13 3.83 -11.05 9.08
C PHE A 13 4.94 -10.64 8.10
N ILE A 14 6.12 -11.27 8.13
CA ILE A 14 7.23 -10.85 7.28
C ILE A 14 7.49 -11.90 6.20
N GLU A 15 7.26 -11.53 4.95
CA GLU A 15 7.58 -12.32 3.75
C GLU A 15 8.88 -11.82 3.12
N GLN A 16 8.93 -10.54 2.73
CA GLN A 16 10.11 -9.90 2.16
C GLN A 16 10.37 -8.54 2.83
N VAL A 17 11.63 -8.14 2.84
CA VAL A 17 12.07 -6.85 3.34
C VAL A 17 13.15 -6.27 2.43
N THR A 18 13.22 -4.95 2.31
CA THR A 18 14.26 -4.27 1.51
C THR A 18 15.67 -4.50 2.04
N ASP A 19 15.84 -4.39 3.36
CA ASP A 19 17.10 -4.66 4.08
C ASP A 19 16.78 -4.95 5.55
N GLU A 20 17.00 -6.19 5.98
CA GLU A 20 16.66 -6.61 7.34
C GLU A 20 17.49 -5.87 8.40
N ALA A 21 18.76 -5.62 8.13
CA ALA A 21 19.64 -4.95 9.08
C ALA A 21 19.25 -3.48 9.27
N LEU A 22 18.97 -2.78 8.17
CA LEU A 22 18.52 -1.39 8.23
C LEU A 22 17.13 -1.26 8.87
N ILE A 23 16.20 -2.16 8.59
CA ILE A 23 14.88 -2.17 9.23
C ILE A 23 15.00 -2.42 10.74
N LYS A 24 15.83 -3.38 11.18
CA LYS A 24 16.08 -3.59 12.61
C LYS A 24 16.69 -2.35 13.25
N LYS A 25 17.63 -1.69 12.58
CA LYS A 25 18.21 -0.42 13.04
C LYS A 25 17.17 0.68 13.14
N LEU A 26 16.26 0.78 12.15
CA LEU A 26 15.17 1.74 12.16
C LEU A 26 14.27 1.57 13.41
N PHE A 27 13.88 0.32 13.72
CA PHE A 27 13.10 0.02 14.92
C PHE A 27 13.88 0.23 16.24
N ALA A 28 15.17 -0.02 16.23
CA ALA A 28 16.04 0.22 17.39
C ALA A 28 16.24 1.72 17.69
N ALA A 29 16.17 2.56 16.66
CA ALA A 29 16.34 4.02 16.79
C ALA A 29 15.12 4.71 17.44
N GLY A 30 13.99 4.03 17.59
CA GLY A 30 12.80 4.56 18.23
C GLY A 30 11.49 4.25 17.51
N LYS A 31 10.52 5.13 17.64
CA LYS A 31 9.20 4.96 17.02
C LYS A 31 9.29 5.15 15.50
N VAL A 32 8.71 4.19 14.77
CA VAL A 32 8.63 4.20 13.31
C VAL A 32 7.28 4.73 12.87
N THR A 33 7.25 5.57 11.85
CA THR A 33 6.01 5.87 11.13
C THR A 33 5.94 4.96 9.91
N CYS A 34 4.85 4.19 9.81
CA CYS A 34 4.59 3.29 8.69
C CYS A 34 3.23 3.55 8.06
N TYR A 35 3.03 3.07 6.82
CA TYR A 35 1.72 3.12 6.18
C TYR A 35 1.37 1.85 5.42
N ILE A 36 0.06 1.64 5.25
CA ILE A 36 -0.53 0.66 4.33
C ILE A 36 -1.61 1.36 3.52
N GLY A 37 -1.65 1.11 2.21
CA GLY A 37 -2.69 1.59 1.30
C GLY A 37 -3.87 0.62 1.18
N PHE A 38 -5.07 1.17 1.10
CA PHE A 38 -6.34 0.46 0.92
C PHE A 38 -7.14 1.12 -0.20
N ASP A 39 -7.16 0.51 -1.40
CA ASP A 39 -7.96 1.02 -2.50
C ASP A 39 -9.45 0.73 -2.28
N PRO A 40 -10.33 1.76 -2.36
CA PRO A 40 -11.75 1.64 -2.06
C PRO A 40 -12.53 1.05 -3.25
N THR A 41 -12.23 -0.19 -3.62
CA THR A 41 -12.83 -0.92 -4.75
C THR A 41 -14.16 -1.60 -4.40
N ALA A 42 -14.64 -1.48 -3.17
CA ALA A 42 -15.93 -1.93 -2.66
C ALA A 42 -16.27 -1.19 -1.37
N THR A 43 -17.49 -1.33 -0.91
CA THR A 43 -17.99 -0.73 0.34
C THR A 43 -17.45 -1.39 1.60
N SER A 44 -16.80 -2.54 1.49
CA SER A 44 -16.22 -3.28 2.61
C SER A 44 -14.82 -3.79 2.29
N LEU A 45 -14.00 -3.92 3.32
CA LEU A 45 -12.77 -4.70 3.32
C LEU A 45 -13.13 -6.20 3.35
N HIS A 46 -12.26 -7.03 2.82
CA HIS A 46 -12.44 -8.48 2.78
C HIS A 46 -11.42 -9.19 3.67
N ILE A 47 -11.59 -10.50 3.88
CA ILE A 47 -10.74 -11.32 4.75
C ILE A 47 -9.23 -11.15 4.46
N GLY A 48 -8.85 -10.99 3.18
CA GLY A 48 -7.46 -10.73 2.80
C GLY A 48 -6.91 -9.41 3.32
N SER A 49 -7.78 -8.47 3.70
CA SER A 49 -7.39 -7.19 4.29
C SER A 49 -7.07 -7.29 5.78
N LEU A 50 -7.42 -8.40 6.44
CA LEU A 50 -7.13 -8.57 7.88
C LEU A 50 -5.63 -8.60 8.16
N VAL A 51 -4.81 -9.23 7.32
CA VAL A 51 -3.36 -9.27 7.54
C VAL A 51 -2.76 -7.87 7.58
N PRO A 52 -2.95 -7.00 6.56
CA PRO A 52 -2.46 -5.63 6.63
C PRO A 52 -3.07 -4.82 7.79
N ILE A 53 -4.35 -4.99 8.12
CA ILE A 53 -4.98 -4.30 9.26
C ILE A 53 -4.32 -4.73 10.58
N MET A 54 -4.16 -6.03 10.81
CA MET A 54 -3.54 -6.57 12.01
C MET A 54 -2.05 -6.20 12.11
N ALA A 55 -1.35 -6.08 10.98
CA ALA A 55 0.01 -5.57 10.98
C ALA A 55 0.07 -4.12 11.48
N LEU A 56 -0.82 -3.22 11.02
CA LEU A 56 -0.93 -1.86 11.55
C LEU A 56 -1.29 -1.86 13.04
N ALA A 57 -2.23 -2.72 13.46
CA ALA A 57 -2.59 -2.83 14.88
C ALA A 57 -1.40 -3.27 15.74
N HIS A 58 -0.60 -4.25 15.28
CA HIS A 58 0.64 -4.64 15.96
C HIS A 58 1.67 -3.51 16.00
N MET A 59 1.83 -2.78 14.91
CA MET A 59 2.70 -1.60 14.89
C MET A 59 2.27 -0.58 15.94
N GLN A 60 0.98 -0.25 15.97
CA GLN A 60 0.40 0.71 16.90
C GLN A 60 0.52 0.25 18.35
N ALA A 61 0.18 -1.00 18.65
CA ALA A 61 0.27 -1.58 20.01
C ALA A 61 1.70 -1.56 20.57
N ASN A 62 2.71 -1.54 19.69
CA ASN A 62 4.13 -1.41 20.07
C ASN A 62 4.64 0.05 19.99
N GLY A 63 3.73 1.01 20.01
CA GLY A 63 4.04 2.45 20.13
C GLY A 63 4.52 3.13 18.85
N ASN A 64 4.43 2.46 17.69
CA ASN A 64 4.73 3.07 16.40
C ASN A 64 3.56 3.90 15.89
N LYS A 65 3.83 4.85 15.01
CA LYS A 65 2.83 5.68 14.37
C LYS A 65 2.36 4.99 13.08
N VAL A 66 1.06 4.85 12.89
CA VAL A 66 0.52 4.16 11.74
C VAL A 66 -0.34 5.08 10.88
N ILE A 67 -0.26 4.92 9.57
CA ILE A 67 -1.08 5.62 8.58
C ILE A 67 -1.87 4.57 7.80
N ALA A 68 -3.18 4.62 7.90
CA ALA A 68 -4.07 3.91 6.98
C ALA A 68 -4.38 4.88 5.82
N LEU A 69 -3.84 4.58 4.65
CA LEU A 69 -4.01 5.41 3.46
C LEU A 69 -5.15 4.87 2.60
N VAL A 70 -6.23 5.62 2.48
CA VAL A 70 -7.30 5.27 1.55
C VAL A 70 -6.94 5.76 0.15
N GLY A 71 -7.02 4.86 -0.82
CA GLY A 71 -6.64 5.11 -2.21
C GLY A 71 -7.76 5.80 -3.01
N GLY A 72 -8.27 6.95 -2.58
CA GLY A 72 -9.32 7.68 -3.31
C GLY A 72 -8.86 8.19 -4.68
N GLY A 73 -7.57 8.52 -4.83
CA GLY A 73 -6.96 8.87 -6.11
C GLY A 73 -6.53 7.64 -6.92
N THR A 74 -5.80 6.71 -6.29
CA THR A 74 -5.34 5.46 -6.94
C THR A 74 -6.49 4.53 -7.30
N GLY A 75 -7.59 4.54 -6.56
CA GLY A 75 -8.79 3.78 -6.85
C GLY A 75 -9.47 4.17 -8.17
N LEU A 76 -9.30 5.41 -8.64
CA LEU A 76 -9.76 5.88 -9.96
C LEU A 76 -8.97 5.27 -11.11
N ILE A 77 -7.75 4.77 -10.84
CA ILE A 77 -6.83 4.19 -11.80
C ILE A 77 -6.94 2.66 -11.80
N GLY A 78 -6.88 2.04 -10.62
CA GLY A 78 -6.92 0.60 -10.40
C GLY A 78 -5.55 -0.07 -10.46
N ASP A 79 -5.19 -0.74 -9.37
CA ASP A 79 -3.94 -1.51 -9.25
C ASP A 79 -3.94 -2.75 -10.14
N PRO A 80 -2.99 -2.91 -11.09
CA PRO A 80 -2.87 -4.09 -11.93
C PRO A 80 -2.20 -5.27 -11.22
N SER A 81 -1.57 -5.07 -10.06
CA SER A 81 -0.76 -6.07 -9.38
C SER A 81 -1.56 -7.34 -9.05
N GLY A 82 -1.03 -8.50 -9.47
CA GLY A 82 -1.65 -9.80 -9.23
C GLY A 82 -3.01 -10.00 -9.92
N LYS A 83 -3.32 -9.24 -10.97
CA LYS A 83 -4.55 -9.34 -11.76
C LYS A 83 -4.27 -9.81 -13.18
N THR A 84 -5.21 -10.56 -13.73
CA THR A 84 -5.17 -11.01 -15.12
C THR A 84 -5.93 -10.09 -16.07
N GLU A 85 -6.87 -9.30 -15.53
CA GLU A 85 -7.73 -8.39 -16.30
C GLU A 85 -7.71 -6.98 -15.73
N MET A 86 -8.02 -5.98 -16.55
CA MET A 86 -8.18 -4.61 -16.11
C MET A 86 -9.32 -4.50 -15.09
N ARG A 87 -9.12 -3.72 -14.04
CA ARG A 87 -10.18 -3.44 -13.09
C ARG A 87 -11.27 -2.59 -13.74
N GLN A 88 -12.51 -2.81 -13.31
CA GLN A 88 -13.60 -1.89 -13.65
C GLN A 88 -13.28 -0.49 -13.11
N VAL A 89 -13.34 0.49 -13.99
CA VAL A 89 -13.17 1.90 -13.61
C VAL A 89 -14.44 2.34 -12.88
N LEU A 90 -14.28 2.70 -11.60
CA LEU A 90 -15.37 3.23 -10.79
C LEU A 90 -15.51 4.74 -10.97
N THR A 91 -16.71 5.27 -10.79
CA THR A 91 -16.94 6.72 -10.77
C THR A 91 -16.35 7.36 -9.51
N ARG A 92 -16.11 8.67 -9.55
CA ARG A 92 -15.65 9.44 -8.41
C ARG A 92 -16.55 9.25 -7.19
N ASP A 93 -17.86 9.37 -7.37
CA ASP A 93 -18.85 9.24 -6.29
C ASP A 93 -18.82 7.85 -5.66
N GLN A 94 -18.66 6.79 -6.48
CA GLN A 94 -18.51 5.43 -5.97
C GLN A 94 -17.24 5.26 -5.14
N ILE A 95 -16.12 5.80 -5.60
CA ILE A 95 -14.84 5.77 -4.87
C ILE A 95 -14.96 6.54 -3.55
N ASP A 96 -15.53 7.74 -3.56
CA ASP A 96 -15.69 8.57 -2.38
C ASP A 96 -16.61 7.91 -1.34
N TYR A 97 -17.70 7.28 -1.78
CA TYR A 97 -18.58 6.50 -0.91
C TYR A 97 -17.89 5.28 -0.31
N ASN A 98 -17.21 4.50 -1.15
CA ASN A 98 -16.46 3.33 -0.69
C ASN A 98 -15.35 3.74 0.30
N ALA A 99 -14.64 4.85 0.04
CA ALA A 99 -13.59 5.37 0.93
C ALA A 99 -14.12 5.68 2.34
N GLN A 100 -15.32 6.28 2.41
CA GLN A 100 -15.98 6.53 3.69
C GLN A 100 -16.35 5.23 4.43
N CYS A 101 -16.83 4.22 3.70
CA CYS A 101 -17.15 2.91 4.28
C CYS A 101 -15.90 2.21 4.83
N LEU A 102 -14.82 2.19 4.05
CA LEU A 102 -13.54 1.62 4.49
C LEU A 102 -12.98 2.36 5.72
N GLY A 103 -13.07 3.68 5.73
CA GLY A 103 -12.68 4.49 6.88
C GLY A 103 -13.40 4.06 8.16
N LYS A 104 -14.72 3.91 8.11
CA LYS A 104 -15.53 3.45 9.26
C LYS A 104 -15.10 2.05 9.76
N GLN A 105 -14.76 1.13 8.86
CA GLN A 105 -14.27 -0.20 9.27
C GLN A 105 -12.88 -0.11 9.92
N LEU A 106 -11.96 0.69 9.38
CA LEU A 106 -10.63 0.85 9.95
C LEU A 106 -10.65 1.42 11.37
N PHE A 107 -11.63 2.26 11.71
CA PHE A 107 -11.85 2.76 13.08
C PHE A 107 -12.19 1.65 14.10
N GLN A 108 -12.62 0.47 13.66
CA GLN A 108 -12.89 -0.66 14.55
C GLN A 108 -11.62 -1.39 14.97
N TYR A 109 -10.54 -1.26 14.22
CA TYR A 109 -9.29 -2.02 14.42
C TYR A 109 -8.13 -1.16 14.91
N LEU A 110 -8.15 0.14 14.65
CA LEU A 110 -7.07 1.07 14.95
C LEU A 110 -7.57 2.21 15.86
N ASP A 111 -6.72 2.62 16.79
CA ASP A 111 -6.97 3.76 17.66
C ASP A 111 -6.46 5.06 17.00
N PHE A 112 -7.39 5.89 16.56
CA PHE A 112 -7.09 7.18 15.95
C PHE A 112 -7.03 8.34 16.95
N SER A 113 -7.23 8.07 18.25
CA SER A 113 -7.09 9.11 19.29
C SER A 113 -5.63 9.59 19.36
N ASP A 114 -5.44 10.83 19.79
CA ASP A 114 -4.12 11.43 20.02
C ASP A 114 -3.13 11.27 18.84
N LYS A 115 -3.64 11.16 17.61
CA LYS A 115 -2.83 10.93 16.41
C LYS A 115 -1.94 9.68 16.47
N LYS A 116 -2.35 8.65 17.22
CA LYS A 116 -1.68 7.34 17.26
C LYS A 116 -1.79 6.62 15.92
N ALA A 117 -2.95 6.76 15.25
CA ALA A 117 -3.13 6.44 13.84
C ALA A 117 -3.60 7.68 13.07
N LEU A 118 -3.32 7.71 11.77
CA LEU A 118 -3.87 8.69 10.84
C LEU A 118 -4.65 7.95 9.76
N LEU A 119 -5.85 8.43 9.46
CA LEU A 119 -6.60 8.05 8.25
C LEU A 119 -6.41 9.16 7.23
N LEU A 120 -5.76 8.87 6.11
CA LEU A 120 -5.50 9.81 5.04
C LEU A 120 -6.12 9.31 3.74
N ASN A 121 -6.40 10.23 2.82
CA ASN A 121 -6.90 9.90 1.48
C ASN A 121 -5.95 10.48 0.43
N ASN A 122 -5.38 9.65 -0.44
CA ASN A 122 -4.44 10.13 -1.46
C ASN A 122 -5.10 10.98 -2.56
N ALA A 123 -6.42 11.01 -2.65
CA ALA A 123 -7.14 11.97 -3.49
C ALA A 123 -6.82 13.43 -3.10
N ASP A 124 -6.49 13.69 -1.83
CA ASP A 124 -6.19 15.04 -1.33
C ASP A 124 -4.99 15.69 -2.02
N TRP A 125 -4.04 14.90 -2.50
CA TRP A 125 -2.87 15.38 -3.25
C TRP A 125 -2.86 14.91 -4.70
N LEU A 126 -3.19 13.65 -5.02
CA LEU A 126 -3.08 13.12 -6.38
C LEU A 126 -4.00 13.86 -7.37
N THR A 127 -5.20 14.25 -6.96
CA THR A 127 -6.16 14.96 -7.85
C THR A 127 -5.82 16.44 -8.08
N LYS A 128 -4.83 16.97 -7.36
CA LYS A 128 -4.38 18.38 -7.48
C LYS A 128 -3.08 18.52 -8.24
N ILE A 129 -2.47 17.40 -8.66
CA ILE A 129 -1.18 17.39 -9.36
C ILE A 129 -1.37 17.97 -10.77
N ASN A 130 -0.49 18.89 -11.15
CA ASN A 130 -0.33 19.28 -12.55
C ASN A 130 0.40 18.17 -13.29
N TYR A 131 -0.22 17.64 -14.36
CA TYR A 131 0.31 16.48 -15.08
C TYR A 131 1.71 16.72 -15.69
N ILE A 132 1.96 17.89 -16.27
CA ILE A 132 3.24 18.20 -16.89
C ILE A 132 4.35 18.34 -15.84
N GLU A 133 4.06 19.01 -14.74
CA GLU A 133 5.00 19.15 -13.62
C GLU A 133 5.32 17.79 -13.00
N PHE A 134 4.31 16.95 -12.84
CA PHE A 134 4.48 15.60 -12.33
C PHE A 134 5.37 14.73 -13.22
N LEU A 135 5.17 14.77 -14.54
CA LEU A 135 6.04 14.05 -15.48
C LEU A 135 7.49 14.55 -15.41
N ARG A 136 7.67 15.87 -15.32
CA ARG A 136 9.00 16.48 -15.24
C ARG A 136 9.71 16.15 -13.94
N ASP A 137 9.03 16.27 -12.80
CA ASP A 137 9.65 16.25 -11.47
C ASP A 137 9.67 14.84 -10.84
N VAL A 138 8.68 14.00 -11.17
CA VAL A 138 8.54 12.65 -10.68
C VAL A 138 8.81 11.63 -11.79
N GLY A 139 8.13 11.73 -12.92
CA GLY A 139 8.20 10.77 -14.02
C GLY A 139 9.62 10.55 -14.54
N ARG A 140 10.44 11.60 -14.60
CA ARG A 140 11.87 11.51 -15.01
C ARG A 140 12.71 10.51 -14.19
N HIS A 141 12.27 10.13 -13.00
CA HIS A 141 12.98 9.21 -12.12
C HIS A 141 12.65 7.74 -12.41
N PHE A 142 11.67 7.47 -13.27
CA PHE A 142 11.24 6.13 -13.65
C PHE A 142 11.80 5.70 -15.00
N SER A 143 12.27 4.47 -15.06
CA SER A 143 12.67 3.84 -16.33
C SER A 143 11.56 2.90 -16.78
N VAL A 144 11.02 3.14 -17.98
CA VAL A 144 9.98 2.30 -18.59
C VAL A 144 10.43 0.82 -18.64
N ASN A 145 11.68 0.56 -19.03
CA ASN A 145 12.20 -0.81 -19.09
C ASN A 145 12.21 -1.49 -17.72
N ARG A 146 12.57 -0.77 -16.66
CA ARG A 146 12.53 -1.32 -15.29
C ARG A 146 11.10 -1.55 -14.81
N MET A 147 10.17 -0.65 -15.13
CA MET A 147 8.76 -0.82 -14.79
C MET A 147 8.17 -2.04 -15.49
N LEU A 148 8.41 -2.20 -16.79
CA LEU A 148 7.93 -3.35 -17.57
C LEU A 148 8.53 -4.69 -17.09
N ALA A 149 9.75 -4.68 -16.55
CA ALA A 149 10.39 -5.86 -15.98
C ALA A 149 9.86 -6.24 -14.57
N ALA A 150 9.06 -5.36 -13.93
CA ALA A 150 8.51 -5.65 -12.61
C ALA A 150 7.49 -6.79 -12.66
N GLU A 151 7.57 -7.70 -11.67
CA GLU A 151 6.67 -8.87 -11.60
C GLU A 151 5.20 -8.48 -11.59
N SER A 152 4.87 -7.34 -10.96
CA SER A 152 3.52 -6.77 -10.92
C SER A 152 2.92 -6.48 -12.30
N TYR A 153 3.76 -6.28 -13.34
CA TYR A 153 3.30 -6.00 -14.70
C TYR A 153 3.40 -7.19 -15.67
N LYS A 154 4.22 -8.21 -15.38
CA LYS A 154 4.46 -9.33 -16.31
C LYS A 154 3.17 -10.01 -16.77
N ILE A 155 2.29 -10.35 -15.83
CA ILE A 155 1.01 -11.02 -16.14
C ILE A 155 0.13 -10.12 -17.03
N ARG A 156 0.13 -8.82 -16.77
CA ARG A 156 -0.67 -7.86 -17.54
C ARG A 156 -0.08 -7.57 -18.92
N LEU A 157 1.24 -7.59 -19.08
CA LEU A 157 1.89 -7.40 -20.38
C LEU A 157 1.48 -8.47 -21.40
N GLU A 158 1.33 -9.72 -20.98
CA GLU A 158 0.91 -10.82 -21.86
C GLU A 158 -0.53 -10.63 -22.38
N LYS A 159 -1.39 -9.98 -21.60
CA LYS A 159 -2.82 -9.76 -21.90
C LYS A 159 -3.17 -8.34 -22.35
N GLY A 160 -2.17 -7.47 -22.43
CA GLY A 160 -2.32 -6.06 -22.79
C GLY A 160 -2.46 -5.15 -21.55
N LEU A 161 -1.37 -4.46 -21.19
CA LEU A 161 -1.31 -3.47 -20.12
C LEU A 161 -1.72 -2.10 -20.66
N ASN A 162 -2.74 -1.50 -20.10
CA ASN A 162 -3.18 -0.16 -20.48
C ASN A 162 -2.29 0.91 -19.86
N PHE A 163 -2.21 2.07 -20.53
CA PHE A 163 -1.41 3.21 -20.06
C PHE A 163 -1.83 3.69 -18.67
N ILE A 164 -3.13 3.66 -18.35
CA ILE A 164 -3.64 4.03 -17.03
C ILE A 164 -3.09 3.09 -15.94
N GLU A 165 -3.17 1.78 -16.15
CA GLU A 165 -2.63 0.77 -15.21
C GLU A 165 -1.10 0.88 -15.07
N PHE A 166 -0.40 1.16 -16.18
CA PHE A 166 1.04 1.34 -16.19
C PHE A 166 1.50 2.50 -15.28
N ASN A 167 0.68 3.55 -15.14
CA ASN A 167 1.00 4.68 -14.28
C ASN A 167 0.73 4.42 -12.79
N TYR A 168 0.01 3.35 -12.42
CA TYR A 168 -0.33 3.07 -11.02
C TYR A 168 0.91 3.00 -10.12
N MET A 169 1.97 2.30 -10.55
CA MET A 169 3.24 2.22 -9.79
C MET A 169 3.82 3.59 -9.48
N VAL A 170 3.74 4.54 -10.42
CA VAL A 170 4.28 5.89 -10.24
C VAL A 170 3.48 6.66 -9.20
N LEU A 171 2.14 6.51 -9.21
CA LEU A 171 1.25 7.17 -8.25
C LEU A 171 1.46 6.63 -6.83
N GLN A 172 1.56 5.30 -6.66
CA GLN A 172 1.84 4.69 -5.35
C GLN A 172 3.24 5.07 -4.84
N ALA A 173 4.23 5.15 -5.72
CA ALA A 173 5.56 5.61 -5.34
C ALA A 173 5.56 7.08 -4.88
N TYR A 174 4.74 7.91 -5.53
CA TYR A 174 4.55 9.30 -5.13
C TYR A 174 3.81 9.43 -3.79
N ASP A 175 2.83 8.58 -3.52
CA ASP A 175 2.18 8.49 -2.20
C ASP A 175 3.22 8.26 -1.11
N PHE A 176 4.15 7.31 -1.32
CA PHE A 176 5.20 7.06 -0.33
C PHE A 176 6.12 8.26 -0.15
N LEU A 177 6.54 8.91 -1.24
CA LEU A 177 7.34 10.15 -1.17
C LEU A 177 6.58 11.26 -0.43
N HIS A 178 5.29 11.46 -0.72
CA HIS A 178 4.46 12.45 -0.06
C HIS A 178 4.35 12.19 1.46
N LEU A 179 4.09 10.93 1.83
CA LEU A 179 4.01 10.53 3.24
C LEU A 179 5.38 10.63 3.95
N PHE A 180 6.46 10.31 3.25
CA PHE A 180 7.81 10.49 3.78
C PHE A 180 8.11 11.96 4.08
N GLN A 181 7.84 12.86 3.13
CA GLN A 181 8.15 14.28 3.27
C GLN A 181 7.26 14.99 4.29
N ASN A 182 5.97 14.67 4.34
CA ASN A 182 5.00 15.42 5.14
C ASN A 182 4.67 14.80 6.50
N TYR A 183 4.90 13.47 6.65
CA TYR A 183 4.52 12.74 7.86
C TYR A 183 5.68 11.95 8.48
N GLY A 184 6.89 12.03 7.90
CA GLY A 184 8.05 11.28 8.36
C GLY A 184 7.88 9.75 8.22
N CYS A 185 7.06 9.30 7.26
CA CYS A 185 6.78 7.89 7.04
C CYS A 185 7.95 7.22 6.32
N ALA A 186 8.74 6.42 7.03
CA ALA A 186 9.94 5.76 6.51
C ALA A 186 9.72 4.27 6.16
N LEU A 187 8.53 3.73 6.40
CA LEU A 187 8.22 2.32 6.18
C LEU A 187 6.89 2.14 5.45
N GLN A 188 6.93 1.54 4.27
CA GLN A 188 5.75 1.04 3.57
C GLN A 188 5.56 -0.44 3.88
N MET A 189 4.33 -0.85 4.13
CA MET A 189 3.97 -2.24 4.37
C MET A 189 2.82 -2.63 3.44
N GLY A 190 2.74 -3.91 3.05
CA GLY A 190 1.69 -4.38 2.14
C GLY A 190 1.76 -5.87 1.83
N GLY A 191 0.85 -6.38 1.02
CA GLY A 191 0.89 -7.76 0.53
C GLY A 191 2.09 -8.00 -0.40
N ASN A 192 2.52 -9.24 -0.53
CA ASN A 192 3.69 -9.61 -1.34
C ASN A 192 3.52 -9.26 -2.83
N ASP A 193 2.29 -9.19 -3.31
CA ASP A 193 1.96 -8.73 -4.67
C ASP A 193 2.29 -7.24 -4.91
N GLN A 194 2.50 -6.45 -3.86
CA GLN A 194 2.84 -5.04 -3.90
C GLN A 194 4.35 -4.76 -3.96
N TRP A 195 5.20 -5.79 -3.91
CA TRP A 195 6.65 -5.63 -3.78
C TRP A 195 7.25 -4.66 -4.80
N GLY A 196 6.90 -4.81 -6.08
CA GLY A 196 7.41 -3.94 -7.16
C GLY A 196 7.02 -2.47 -6.98
N ASN A 197 5.75 -2.21 -6.59
CA ASN A 197 5.26 -0.86 -6.34
C ASN A 197 5.97 -0.23 -5.13
N MET A 198 6.20 -1.02 -4.07
CA MET A 198 6.87 -0.56 -2.86
C MET A 198 8.34 -0.22 -3.12
N LEU A 199 9.06 -1.04 -3.90
CA LEU A 199 10.43 -0.75 -4.30
C LEU A 199 10.54 0.50 -5.17
N ALA A 200 9.56 0.75 -6.03
CA ALA A 200 9.50 1.99 -6.81
C ALA A 200 9.42 3.24 -5.91
N GLY A 201 8.66 3.14 -4.80
CA GLY A 201 8.55 4.20 -3.80
C GLY A 201 9.85 4.44 -3.03
N THR A 202 10.50 3.37 -2.55
CA THR A 202 11.81 3.50 -1.85
C THR A 202 12.87 4.11 -2.75
N GLU A 203 12.91 3.70 -4.02
CA GLU A 203 13.84 4.23 -5.01
C GLU A 203 13.55 5.71 -5.34
N LEU A 204 12.28 6.11 -5.42
CA LEU A 204 11.89 7.50 -5.65
C LEU A 204 12.32 8.39 -4.49
N ILE A 205 12.11 7.97 -3.25
CA ILE A 205 12.55 8.69 -2.05
C ILE A 205 14.07 8.85 -2.06
N ARG A 206 14.81 7.78 -2.37
CA ARG A 206 16.28 7.84 -2.46
C ARG A 206 16.74 8.86 -3.52
N LYS A 207 16.09 8.90 -4.69
CA LYS A 207 16.47 9.82 -5.77
C LYS A 207 16.12 11.28 -5.50
N ILE A 208 14.97 11.56 -4.87
CA ILE A 208 14.47 12.92 -4.67
C ILE A 208 14.92 13.48 -3.33
N ALA A 209 14.82 12.68 -2.25
CA ALA A 209 15.11 13.16 -0.89
C ALA A 209 16.53 12.82 -0.43
N GLY A 210 17.28 11.97 -1.15
CA GLY A 210 18.62 11.51 -0.74
C GLY A 210 18.61 10.75 0.58
N LYS A 211 17.49 10.11 0.93
CA LYS A 211 17.26 9.38 2.17
C LYS A 211 16.80 7.96 1.90
N ASP A 212 16.98 7.10 2.89
CA ASP A 212 16.51 5.73 2.83
C ASP A 212 15.07 5.63 3.38
N ALA A 213 14.27 4.85 2.67
CA ALA A 213 12.97 4.38 3.12
C ALA A 213 12.89 2.87 2.87
N HIS A 214 12.03 2.19 3.61
CA HIS A 214 12.02 0.73 3.67
C HIS A 214 10.66 0.17 3.32
N ALA A 215 10.66 -1.11 2.92
CA ALA A 215 9.45 -1.85 2.62
C ALA A 215 9.46 -3.22 3.31
N VAL A 216 8.28 -3.64 3.77
CA VAL A 216 8.01 -4.96 4.34
C VAL A 216 6.76 -5.52 3.69
N THR A 217 6.84 -6.73 3.14
CA THR A 217 5.65 -7.41 2.63
C THR A 217 5.16 -8.51 3.56
N PHE A 218 3.86 -8.77 3.46
CA PHE A 218 3.18 -9.84 4.17
C PHE A 218 2.87 -11.00 3.23
N PRO A 219 2.83 -12.25 3.73
CA PRO A 219 2.30 -13.37 2.99
C PRO A 219 0.81 -13.12 2.66
N LEU A 220 0.42 -13.55 1.48
CA LEU A 220 -0.98 -13.48 1.07
C LEU A 220 -1.76 -14.62 1.72
N ILE A 221 -2.97 -14.35 2.22
CA ILE A 221 -3.87 -15.41 2.66
C ILE A 221 -4.31 -16.19 1.42
N THR A 222 -4.12 -17.50 1.47
CA THR A 222 -4.53 -18.42 0.40
C THR A 222 -5.54 -19.43 0.90
N THR A 223 -6.34 -19.96 -0.02
CA THR A 223 -7.17 -21.14 0.22
C THR A 223 -6.27 -22.38 0.39
N SER A 224 -6.84 -23.50 0.83
CA SER A 224 -6.15 -24.80 0.87
C SER A 224 -5.63 -25.27 -0.50
N LEU A 225 -6.16 -24.73 -1.59
CA LEU A 225 -5.73 -24.99 -2.97
C LEU A 225 -4.67 -23.98 -3.47
N GLY A 226 -4.16 -23.10 -2.61
CA GLY A 226 -3.13 -22.11 -2.95
C GLY A 226 -3.65 -20.86 -3.69
N HIS A 227 -4.95 -20.70 -3.87
CA HIS A 227 -5.51 -19.49 -4.49
C HIS A 227 -5.58 -18.34 -3.48
N LYS A 228 -5.17 -17.14 -3.91
CA LYS A 228 -5.26 -15.92 -3.09
C LYS A 228 -6.69 -15.70 -2.60
N MET A 229 -6.85 -15.56 -1.28
CA MET A 229 -8.14 -15.16 -0.71
C MET A 229 -8.33 -13.64 -0.85
N GLY A 230 -9.46 -13.27 -1.44
CA GLY A 230 -9.82 -11.89 -1.70
C GLY A 230 -11.16 -11.85 -2.44
N LYS A 231 -11.30 -10.93 -3.38
CA LYS A 231 -12.43 -10.96 -4.33
C LYS A 231 -12.20 -12.10 -5.31
N THR A 232 -12.87 -13.24 -5.09
CA THR A 232 -12.80 -14.42 -5.94
C THR A 232 -14.11 -14.65 -6.67
N GLU A 233 -14.07 -15.36 -7.80
CA GLU A 233 -15.28 -15.77 -8.55
C GLU A 233 -16.24 -16.63 -7.72
N LYS A 234 -15.72 -17.33 -6.69
CA LYS A 234 -16.50 -18.20 -5.79
C LYS A 234 -17.08 -17.52 -4.56
N GLY A 235 -16.99 -16.20 -4.51
CA GLY A 235 -17.47 -15.38 -3.39
C GLY A 235 -16.37 -14.69 -2.62
N THR A 236 -16.74 -13.61 -1.93
CA THR A 236 -15.86 -12.80 -1.10
C THR A 236 -16.36 -12.84 0.33
N ILE A 237 -15.45 -13.10 1.28
CA ILE A 237 -15.77 -12.96 2.69
C ILE A 237 -15.48 -11.51 3.07
N TRP A 238 -16.54 -10.74 3.29
CA TRP A 238 -16.46 -9.35 3.68
C TRP A 238 -16.28 -9.21 5.20
N LEU A 239 -15.71 -8.09 5.65
CA LEU A 239 -15.51 -7.82 7.08
C LEU A 239 -16.67 -7.06 7.71
N ASP A 240 -17.60 -6.53 6.93
CA ASP A 240 -18.90 -6.09 7.43
C ASP A 240 -19.81 -7.31 7.59
N GLY A 241 -20.51 -7.38 8.70
CA GLY A 241 -21.45 -8.48 9.02
C GLY A 241 -22.84 -8.28 8.38
N GLY A 242 -22.95 -7.49 7.29
CA GLY A 242 -24.21 -7.22 6.58
C GLY A 242 -24.57 -8.24 5.53
#